data_7c0fe1e4a36ddaf88c97db87e18ff22e
#
_entry.id   7c0fe1e4a36ddaf88c97db87e18ff22e
#
_cell.length_a   1.000
_cell.length_b   1.000
_cell.length_c   1.000
_cell.angle_alpha   90.00
_cell.angle_beta   90.00
_cell.angle_gamma   90.00
#
_symmetry.space_group_name_H-M   'P 1'
#
loop_
_entity.id
_entity.type
_entity.pdbx_description
1 polymer ?
#
loop_
_entity_poly.entity_id
_entity_poly.type
_entity_poly.pdbx_seq_one_letter_code
_entity_poly.pdbx_strand_id
1 'polypeptide(L)'
;MKITDITTTILHDPDRRAIRDSTIIGAWEGGATSIFIHIKTDEGIEGFGIADPRPAHAIRAIVDRELKGLLIGQDPFNIEKIWNEMFWKIRNYGRKGVGIQALAAIDVGLWDLKAKALGVPLYRLLNPMYESVPVYGSGGWTNMTEEELVGEATGFVDQGFSKYKMKVGMNFGQEEKEDIKRVAAVREAVGDDIEVYVDANMGYNVKQAIRMTRIFEEYNVGWLEEPVLADNITGLAEVTRASDIPIATGENEYTRHGFKELIANRGADIIQPDVARVGGVTEWMKVASLADSFGLQIAPHGIPEVHLHLCMAIPNLKVVEYFDGGWGRVAVSYTHLTLPTIYSV
;
A
#
# COMPACT_ATOMS: atom_id res chain seq x y z
N MET A 1 -23.25 -22.26 -0.72
CA MET A 1 -22.69 -21.34 0.31
C MET A 1 -23.37 -20.00 0.23
N LYS A 2 -23.73 -19.43 1.39
CA LYS A 2 -24.34 -18.09 1.49
C LYS A 2 -23.73 -17.31 2.64
N ILE A 3 -23.55 -16.01 2.46
CA ILE A 3 -23.09 -15.12 3.53
C ILE A 3 -24.18 -15.00 4.58
N THR A 4 -23.86 -15.32 5.83
CA THR A 4 -24.79 -15.27 6.97
C THR A 4 -24.56 -14.07 7.88
N ASP A 5 -23.30 -13.60 7.99
CA ASP A 5 -22.96 -12.46 8.80
C ASP A 5 -21.68 -11.77 8.32
N ILE A 6 -21.54 -10.48 8.65
CA ILE A 6 -20.30 -9.70 8.48
C ILE A 6 -20.11 -8.92 9.77
N THR A 7 -18.93 -9.08 10.38
CA THR A 7 -18.54 -8.38 11.61
C THR A 7 -17.20 -7.68 11.45
N THR A 8 -16.98 -6.64 12.24
CA THR A 8 -15.73 -5.88 12.27
C THR A 8 -15.06 -5.99 13.62
N THR A 9 -13.75 -6.25 13.63
CA THR A 9 -12.92 -6.26 14.83
C THR A 9 -11.88 -5.14 14.70
N ILE A 10 -11.84 -4.25 15.69
CA ILE A 10 -10.83 -3.21 15.80
C ILE A 10 -9.90 -3.59 16.95
N LEU A 11 -8.61 -3.69 16.65
CA LEU A 11 -7.55 -3.95 17.61
C LEU A 11 -6.71 -2.70 17.78
N HIS A 12 -6.23 -2.46 18.98
CA HIS A 12 -5.39 -1.33 19.32
C HIS A 12 -4.12 -1.81 20.02
N ASP A 13 -2.98 -1.38 19.51
CA ASP A 13 -1.65 -1.58 20.09
C ASP A 13 -1.18 -0.25 20.70
N PRO A 14 -1.31 -0.06 22.02
CA PRO A 14 -0.97 1.20 22.66
C PRO A 14 0.55 1.44 22.75
N ASP A 15 1.36 0.38 22.63
CA ASP A 15 2.80 0.44 22.82
C ASP A 15 3.56 0.71 21.52
N ARG A 16 2.84 0.82 20.41
CA ARG A 16 3.48 1.09 19.12
C ARG A 16 4.07 2.50 19.10
N ARG A 17 5.37 2.59 18.75
CA ARG A 17 6.08 3.86 18.62
C ARG A 17 5.37 4.77 17.60
N ALA A 18 5.19 6.04 17.97
CA ALA A 18 4.73 7.07 17.05
C ALA A 18 5.73 7.25 15.91
N ILE A 19 5.22 7.31 14.69
CA ILE A 19 6.00 7.53 13.47
C ILE A 19 5.53 8.83 12.82
N ARG A 20 6.41 9.50 12.06
CA ARG A 20 6.07 10.69 11.29
C ARG A 20 6.59 10.54 9.87
N ASP A 21 5.73 10.83 8.92
CA ASP A 21 6.11 11.12 7.54
C ASP A 21 6.38 12.64 7.36
N SER A 22 6.35 13.13 6.13
CA SER A 22 6.60 14.54 5.82
C SER A 22 5.44 15.46 6.18
N THR A 23 4.21 14.96 6.20
CA THR A 23 2.99 15.79 6.26
C THR A 23 2.15 15.54 7.50
N ILE A 24 2.29 14.39 8.15
CA ILE A 24 1.46 14.00 9.28
C ILE A 24 2.09 14.47 10.58
N ILE A 25 1.42 15.39 11.24
CA ILE A 25 1.75 15.80 12.59
C ILE A 25 1.13 14.77 13.54
N GLY A 26 1.99 13.96 14.19
CA GLY A 26 1.53 13.02 15.21
C GLY A 26 0.81 11.76 14.70
N ALA A 27 1.21 11.23 13.54
CA ALA A 27 0.78 9.90 13.11
C ALA A 27 1.12 8.87 14.19
N TRP A 28 0.12 8.09 14.58
CA TRP A 28 0.24 7.06 15.61
C TRP A 28 0.49 7.59 17.04
N GLU A 29 0.21 8.85 17.33
CA GLU A 29 0.14 9.32 18.72
C GLU A 29 -0.96 8.52 19.44
N GLY A 30 -0.58 7.80 20.52
CA GLY A 30 -1.48 6.92 21.25
C GLY A 30 -1.57 5.47 20.74
N GLY A 31 -0.64 5.03 19.89
CA GLY A 31 -0.53 3.65 19.41
C GLY A 31 -1.14 3.40 18.04
N ALA A 32 -1.04 2.17 17.57
CA ALA A 32 -1.53 1.74 16.26
C ALA A 32 -2.88 1.02 16.37
N THR A 33 -3.73 1.22 15.38
CA THR A 33 -5.01 0.53 15.25
C THR A 33 -4.97 -0.40 14.05
N SER A 34 -5.64 -1.54 14.14
CA SER A 34 -5.90 -2.44 13.00
C SER A 34 -7.39 -2.74 12.94
N ILE A 35 -7.93 -2.91 11.73
CA ILE A 35 -9.33 -3.29 11.55
C ILE A 35 -9.45 -4.49 10.62
N PHE A 36 -10.20 -5.48 11.05
CA PHE A 36 -10.47 -6.71 10.33
C PHE A 36 -11.95 -6.87 10.07
N ILE A 37 -12.28 -7.38 8.89
CA ILE A 37 -13.62 -7.76 8.48
C ILE A 37 -13.71 -9.29 8.49
N HIS A 38 -14.72 -9.84 9.16
CA HIS A 38 -15.02 -11.27 9.20
C HIS A 38 -16.30 -11.51 8.40
N ILE A 39 -16.22 -12.33 7.35
CA ILE A 39 -17.36 -12.74 6.53
C ILE A 39 -17.67 -14.18 6.87
N LYS A 40 -18.87 -14.45 7.43
CA LYS A 40 -19.32 -15.78 7.83
C LYS A 40 -20.28 -16.37 6.82
N THR A 41 -20.26 -17.70 6.69
CA THR A 41 -21.15 -18.42 5.77
C THR A 41 -21.94 -19.51 6.48
N ASP A 42 -23.01 -19.99 5.84
CA ASP A 42 -23.84 -21.11 6.29
C ASP A 42 -23.11 -22.47 6.26
N GLU A 43 -21.94 -22.55 5.62
CA GLU A 43 -21.08 -23.73 5.58
C GLU A 43 -19.94 -23.68 6.60
N GLY A 44 -19.88 -22.65 7.45
CA GLY A 44 -18.86 -22.51 8.50
C GLY A 44 -17.49 -22.03 7.99
N ILE A 45 -17.35 -21.71 6.71
CA ILE A 45 -16.15 -21.10 6.17
C ILE A 45 -16.19 -19.61 6.41
N GLU A 46 -15.09 -19.04 6.92
CA GLU A 46 -14.98 -17.61 7.22
C GLU A 46 -13.87 -16.98 6.37
N GLY A 47 -14.16 -15.80 5.80
CA GLY A 47 -13.17 -14.95 5.13
C GLY A 47 -12.75 -13.77 6.00
N PHE A 48 -11.47 -13.39 5.89
CA PHE A 48 -10.88 -12.28 6.63
C PHE A 48 -10.41 -11.21 5.67
N GLY A 49 -10.93 -10.00 5.86
CA GLY A 49 -10.47 -8.80 5.17
C GLY A 49 -9.71 -7.86 6.11
N ILE A 50 -8.83 -7.08 5.54
CA ILE A 50 -8.06 -6.03 6.24
C ILE A 50 -8.33 -4.68 5.57
N ALA A 51 -8.37 -3.61 6.36
CA ALA A 51 -8.54 -2.24 5.87
C ALA A 51 -7.45 -1.31 6.37
N ASP A 52 -7.38 -0.11 5.79
CA ASP A 52 -6.55 0.98 6.31
C ASP A 52 -6.94 1.27 7.77
N PRO A 53 -6.00 1.22 8.71
CA PRO A 53 -6.31 1.33 10.13
C PRO A 53 -6.72 2.74 10.56
N ARG A 54 -6.32 3.78 9.82
CA ARG A 54 -6.53 5.18 10.22
C ARG A 54 -8.00 5.56 10.40
N PRO A 55 -8.91 5.26 9.46
CA PRO A 55 -10.33 5.55 9.62
C PRO A 55 -11.14 4.34 10.15
N ALA A 56 -10.57 3.49 11.01
CA ALA A 56 -11.17 2.21 11.43
C ALA A 56 -12.63 2.31 11.86
N HIS A 57 -12.97 3.30 12.70
CA HIS A 57 -14.36 3.48 13.19
C HIS A 57 -15.32 3.92 12.08
N ALA A 58 -14.86 4.74 11.13
CA ALA A 58 -15.67 5.14 9.98
C ALA A 58 -15.88 3.98 8.99
N ILE A 59 -14.84 3.17 8.74
CA ILE A 59 -14.94 1.94 7.95
C ILE A 59 -15.96 0.99 8.60
N ARG A 60 -15.87 0.75 9.90
CA ARG A 60 -16.84 -0.07 10.66
C ARG A 60 -18.27 0.44 10.45
N ALA A 61 -18.49 1.74 10.58
CA ALA A 61 -19.83 2.32 10.41
C ALA A 61 -20.39 2.09 9.00
N ILE A 62 -19.55 2.24 7.96
CA ILE A 62 -19.95 1.98 6.57
C ILE A 62 -20.23 0.49 6.35
N VAL A 63 -19.38 -0.40 6.82
CA VAL A 63 -19.61 -1.85 6.73
C VAL A 63 -20.92 -2.22 7.40
N ASP A 64 -21.12 -1.83 8.66
CA ASP A 64 -22.26 -2.28 9.47
C ASP A 64 -23.59 -1.67 9.00
N ARG A 65 -23.59 -0.43 8.52
CA ARG A 65 -24.82 0.33 8.24
C ARG A 65 -25.20 0.37 6.77
N GLU A 66 -24.20 0.38 5.88
CA GLU A 66 -24.42 0.60 4.46
C GLU A 66 -24.22 -0.66 3.61
N LEU A 67 -23.20 -1.48 3.92
CA LEU A 67 -22.78 -2.56 3.03
C LEU A 67 -23.28 -3.95 3.49
N LYS A 68 -23.23 -4.26 4.77
CA LYS A 68 -23.59 -5.58 5.32
C LYS A 68 -24.92 -6.09 4.80
N GLY A 69 -25.96 -5.26 4.81
CA GLY A 69 -27.31 -5.66 4.37
C GLY A 69 -27.42 -6.06 2.91
N LEU A 70 -26.48 -5.59 2.06
CA LEU A 70 -26.42 -5.99 0.64
C LEU A 70 -25.88 -7.40 0.44
N LEU A 71 -25.04 -7.87 1.36
CA LEU A 71 -24.26 -9.10 1.19
C LEU A 71 -24.96 -10.31 1.81
N ILE A 72 -25.75 -10.13 2.86
CA ILE A 72 -26.43 -11.23 3.56
C ILE A 72 -27.31 -12.01 2.57
N GLY A 73 -27.13 -13.35 2.55
CA GLY A 73 -27.83 -14.27 1.66
C GLY A 73 -27.23 -14.39 0.26
N GLN A 74 -26.26 -13.57 -0.13
CA GLN A 74 -25.56 -13.70 -1.40
C GLN A 74 -24.59 -14.89 -1.40
N ASP A 75 -24.29 -15.39 -2.58
CA ASP A 75 -23.21 -16.34 -2.81
C ASP A 75 -21.87 -15.58 -2.83
N PRO A 76 -20.94 -15.88 -1.89
CA PRO A 76 -19.65 -15.17 -1.79
C PRO A 76 -18.73 -15.40 -3.00
N PHE A 77 -19.01 -16.38 -3.87
CA PHE A 77 -18.25 -16.59 -5.09
C PHE A 77 -18.54 -15.56 -6.18
N ASN A 78 -19.65 -14.83 -6.09
CA ASN A 78 -20.02 -13.77 -7.03
C ASN A 78 -19.32 -12.42 -6.72
N ILE A 79 -17.99 -12.45 -6.51
CA ILE A 79 -17.22 -11.31 -6.02
C ILE A 79 -17.40 -10.06 -6.88
N GLU A 80 -17.28 -10.16 -8.20
CA GLU A 80 -17.46 -9.03 -9.13
C GLU A 80 -18.85 -8.39 -9.04
N LYS A 81 -19.89 -9.21 -8.92
CA LYS A 81 -21.26 -8.74 -8.74
C LYS A 81 -21.40 -7.97 -7.43
N ILE A 82 -20.92 -8.57 -6.32
CA ILE A 82 -20.97 -7.97 -4.98
C ILE A 82 -20.18 -6.66 -4.96
N TRP A 83 -18.97 -6.66 -5.54
CA TRP A 83 -18.15 -5.46 -5.67
C TRP A 83 -18.90 -4.33 -6.35
N ASN A 84 -19.52 -4.63 -7.48
CA ASN A 84 -20.28 -3.64 -8.26
C ASN A 84 -21.50 -3.11 -7.50
N GLU A 85 -22.24 -3.97 -6.81
CA GLU A 85 -23.39 -3.55 -6.00
C GLU A 85 -22.96 -2.63 -4.84
N MET A 86 -21.87 -2.96 -4.14
CA MET A 86 -21.29 -2.11 -3.09
C MET A 86 -20.85 -0.75 -3.65
N PHE A 87 -20.12 -0.75 -4.79
CA PHE A 87 -19.66 0.49 -5.44
C PHE A 87 -20.84 1.41 -5.79
N TRP A 88 -21.90 0.87 -6.41
CA TRP A 88 -23.08 1.64 -6.76
C TRP A 88 -23.86 2.14 -5.54
N LYS A 89 -23.85 1.40 -4.44
CA LYS A 89 -24.46 1.83 -3.17
C LYS A 89 -23.77 3.08 -2.63
N ILE A 90 -22.44 3.10 -2.62
CA ILE A 90 -21.65 4.20 -2.03
C ILE A 90 -21.30 5.32 -3.03
N ARG A 91 -21.64 5.21 -4.29
CA ARG A 91 -21.17 6.10 -5.38
C ARG A 91 -21.30 7.59 -5.13
N ASN A 92 -22.27 8.02 -4.36
CA ASN A 92 -22.56 9.44 -4.15
C ASN A 92 -21.66 10.09 -3.09
N TYR A 93 -21.04 9.28 -2.22
CA TYR A 93 -20.25 9.78 -1.09
C TYR A 93 -18.94 9.03 -0.84
N GLY A 94 -18.72 7.91 -1.49
CA GLY A 94 -17.60 7.00 -1.18
C GLY A 94 -16.76 6.54 -2.36
N ARG A 95 -16.73 7.28 -3.48
CA ARG A 95 -15.93 6.90 -4.66
C ARG A 95 -14.41 7.01 -4.46
N LYS A 96 -13.97 7.84 -3.51
CA LYS A 96 -12.60 7.94 -2.99
C LYS A 96 -12.66 7.96 -1.45
N GLY A 97 -11.59 7.58 -0.80
CA GLY A 97 -11.50 7.59 0.66
C GLY A 97 -12.27 6.44 1.32
N VAL A 98 -12.81 6.70 2.51
CA VAL A 98 -13.27 5.68 3.46
C VAL A 98 -14.36 4.74 2.92
N GLY A 99 -15.18 5.19 1.97
CA GLY A 99 -16.19 4.33 1.34
C GLY A 99 -15.57 3.19 0.53
N ILE A 100 -14.57 3.50 -0.30
CA ILE A 100 -13.84 2.49 -1.07
C ILE A 100 -12.98 1.63 -0.15
N GLN A 101 -12.41 2.17 0.91
CA GLN A 101 -11.64 1.40 1.89
C GLN A 101 -12.52 0.35 2.60
N ALA A 102 -13.76 0.70 2.95
CA ALA A 102 -14.73 -0.26 3.51
C ALA A 102 -15.10 -1.36 2.51
N LEU A 103 -15.30 -1.00 1.24
CA LEU A 103 -15.54 -1.93 0.15
C LEU A 103 -14.33 -2.84 -0.07
N ALA A 104 -13.11 -2.27 -0.10
CA ALA A 104 -11.86 -2.99 -0.28
C ALA A 104 -11.68 -4.09 0.77
N ALA A 105 -11.93 -3.77 2.04
CA ALA A 105 -11.82 -4.73 3.14
C ALA A 105 -12.78 -5.92 2.99
N ILE A 106 -14.01 -5.68 2.53
CA ILE A 106 -14.97 -6.75 2.25
C ILE A 106 -14.49 -7.58 1.05
N ASP A 107 -13.99 -6.95 -0.02
CA ASP A 107 -13.48 -7.63 -1.20
C ASP A 107 -12.30 -8.55 -0.88
N VAL A 108 -11.32 -8.08 -0.11
CA VAL A 108 -10.21 -8.92 0.40
C VAL A 108 -10.75 -10.13 1.18
N GLY A 109 -11.75 -9.91 2.04
CA GLY A 109 -12.39 -10.99 2.80
C GLY A 109 -13.12 -12.01 1.92
N LEU A 110 -13.75 -11.57 0.83
CA LEU A 110 -14.42 -12.46 -0.12
C LEU A 110 -13.40 -13.32 -0.91
N TRP A 111 -12.26 -12.74 -1.30
CA TRP A 111 -11.20 -13.48 -1.95
C TRP A 111 -10.52 -14.49 -1.03
N ASP A 112 -10.28 -14.12 0.24
CA ASP A 112 -9.78 -15.04 1.26
C ASP A 112 -10.76 -16.21 1.50
N LEU A 113 -12.05 -15.91 1.63
CA LEU A 113 -13.10 -16.91 1.77
C LEU A 113 -13.13 -17.88 0.58
N LYS A 114 -13.08 -17.35 -0.64
CA LYS A 114 -13.07 -18.16 -1.86
C LYS A 114 -11.85 -19.08 -1.92
N ALA A 115 -10.66 -18.58 -1.58
CA ALA A 115 -9.44 -19.34 -1.53
C ALA A 115 -9.54 -20.49 -0.51
N LYS A 116 -10.05 -20.23 0.70
CA LYS A 116 -10.30 -21.23 1.75
C LYS A 116 -11.34 -22.27 1.34
N ALA A 117 -12.43 -21.84 0.72
CA ALA A 117 -13.47 -22.74 0.25
C ALA A 117 -12.96 -23.73 -0.83
N LEU A 118 -11.98 -23.30 -1.62
CA LEU A 118 -11.33 -24.14 -2.64
C LEU A 118 -10.11 -24.88 -2.12
N GLY A 119 -9.70 -24.67 -0.86
CA GLY A 119 -8.55 -25.32 -0.25
C GLY A 119 -7.20 -24.93 -0.85
N VAL A 120 -7.09 -23.73 -1.44
CA VAL A 120 -5.85 -23.24 -2.06
C VAL A 120 -5.50 -21.84 -1.55
N PRO A 121 -4.22 -21.48 -1.43
CA PRO A 121 -3.85 -20.10 -1.11
C PRO A 121 -4.20 -19.14 -2.26
N LEU A 122 -4.46 -17.89 -1.94
CA LEU A 122 -4.96 -16.87 -2.89
C LEU A 122 -4.07 -16.76 -4.15
N TYR A 123 -2.74 -16.77 -4.02
CA TYR A 123 -1.86 -16.68 -5.19
C TYR A 123 -2.06 -17.82 -6.19
N ARG A 124 -2.36 -19.03 -5.71
CA ARG A 124 -2.67 -20.18 -6.58
C ARG A 124 -3.97 -19.97 -7.35
N LEU A 125 -4.96 -19.35 -6.71
CA LEU A 125 -6.22 -18.99 -7.35
C LEU A 125 -6.05 -17.93 -8.44
N LEU A 126 -5.05 -17.04 -8.29
CA LEU A 126 -4.73 -15.96 -9.22
C LEU A 126 -3.77 -16.37 -10.35
N ASN A 127 -3.38 -17.65 -10.44
CA ASN A 127 -2.45 -18.17 -11.46
C ASN A 127 -1.05 -17.52 -11.38
N PRO A 128 -0.20 -17.93 -10.44
CA PRO A 128 1.07 -17.28 -10.19
C PRO A 128 2.04 -17.43 -11.36
N MET A 129 2.80 -16.39 -11.64
CA MET A 129 3.92 -16.35 -12.58
C MET A 129 5.27 -16.55 -11.89
N TYR A 130 5.35 -16.25 -10.59
CA TYR A 130 6.59 -16.28 -9.81
C TYR A 130 6.48 -17.24 -8.64
N GLU A 131 7.61 -17.80 -8.21
CA GLU A 131 7.74 -18.60 -6.98
C GLU A 131 8.15 -17.74 -5.78
N SER A 132 8.76 -16.58 -6.03
CA SER A 132 9.15 -15.59 -5.05
C SER A 132 9.04 -14.18 -5.65
N VAL A 133 9.01 -13.15 -4.79
CA VAL A 133 8.95 -11.76 -5.21
C VAL A 133 10.05 -10.96 -4.52
N PRO A 134 10.68 -9.98 -5.23
CA PRO A 134 11.66 -9.09 -4.60
C PRO A 134 10.96 -8.16 -3.61
N VAL A 135 11.67 -7.83 -2.51
CA VAL A 135 11.18 -6.92 -1.47
C VAL A 135 12.17 -5.80 -1.19
N TYR A 136 11.70 -4.69 -0.65
CA TYR A 136 12.54 -3.63 -0.09
C TYR A 136 12.14 -3.33 1.36
N GLY A 137 13.13 -2.96 2.19
CA GLY A 137 12.89 -2.48 3.54
C GLY A 137 12.35 -1.05 3.51
N SER A 138 11.29 -0.77 4.23
CA SER A 138 10.66 0.56 4.30
C SER A 138 10.63 1.08 5.73
N GLY A 139 11.05 2.34 5.90
CA GLY A 139 11.12 3.01 7.19
C GLY A 139 11.62 4.44 7.06
N GLY A 140 12.67 4.79 7.82
CA GLY A 140 13.34 6.08 7.74
C GLY A 140 12.47 7.27 8.10
N TRP A 141 11.58 7.09 9.09
CA TRP A 141 10.59 8.09 9.50
C TRP A 141 11.24 9.43 9.87
N THR A 142 10.56 10.53 9.58
CA THR A 142 11.11 11.87 9.75
C THR A 142 11.40 12.25 11.21
N ASN A 143 10.83 11.55 12.17
CA ASN A 143 11.11 11.72 13.61
C ASN A 143 12.26 10.85 14.14
N MET A 144 12.97 10.11 13.28
CA MET A 144 14.19 9.40 13.63
C MET A 144 15.38 10.34 13.68
N THR A 145 16.26 10.13 14.66
CA THR A 145 17.60 10.72 14.63
C THR A 145 18.42 10.13 13.49
N GLU A 146 19.52 10.77 13.10
CA GLU A 146 20.40 10.25 12.05
C GLU A 146 20.97 8.86 12.43
N GLU A 147 21.34 8.66 13.71
CA GLU A 147 21.83 7.37 14.21
C GLU A 147 20.76 6.26 14.11
N GLU A 148 19.50 6.55 14.49
CA GLU A 148 18.39 5.61 14.35
C GLU A 148 18.11 5.27 12.88
N LEU A 149 18.15 6.27 12.00
CA LEU A 149 17.91 6.11 10.57
C LEU A 149 18.97 5.23 9.91
N VAL A 150 20.26 5.55 10.18
CA VAL A 150 21.40 4.77 9.67
C VAL A 150 21.37 3.35 10.23
N GLY A 151 21.08 3.21 11.54
CA GLY A 151 20.95 1.90 12.18
C GLY A 151 19.83 1.05 11.60
N GLU A 152 18.69 1.65 11.24
CA GLU A 152 17.60 0.93 10.57
C GLU A 152 18.00 0.51 9.15
N ALA A 153 18.58 1.42 8.36
CA ALA A 153 18.98 1.13 6.99
C ALA A 153 20.04 0.01 6.92
N THR A 154 21.10 0.09 7.76
CA THR A 154 22.10 -0.97 7.85
C THR A 154 21.55 -2.28 8.40
N GLY A 155 20.58 -2.22 9.33
CA GLY A 155 19.90 -3.40 9.85
C GLY A 155 19.09 -4.14 8.78
N PHE A 156 18.52 -3.46 7.80
CA PHE A 156 17.92 -4.11 6.62
C PHE A 156 18.98 -4.76 5.72
N VAL A 157 20.12 -4.07 5.49
CA VAL A 157 21.23 -4.64 4.70
C VAL A 157 21.79 -5.90 5.37
N ASP A 158 21.96 -5.91 6.68
CA ASP A 158 22.43 -7.06 7.45
C ASP A 158 21.46 -8.26 7.38
N GLN A 159 20.16 -8.00 7.19
CA GLN A 159 19.13 -9.01 6.92
C GLN A 159 19.13 -9.49 5.47
N GLY A 160 19.98 -8.95 4.59
CA GLY A 160 20.13 -9.32 3.20
C GLY A 160 19.27 -8.49 2.22
N PHE A 161 18.60 -7.42 2.66
CA PHE A 161 17.89 -6.54 1.74
C PHE A 161 18.85 -5.76 0.85
N SER A 162 18.61 -5.76 -0.45
CA SER A 162 19.36 -4.97 -1.44
C SER A 162 18.73 -3.61 -1.74
N LYS A 163 17.62 -3.28 -1.08
CA LYS A 163 16.82 -2.08 -1.33
C LYS A 163 16.23 -1.53 -0.04
N TYR A 164 16.27 -0.20 0.12
CA TYR A 164 15.74 0.49 1.30
C TYR A 164 15.02 1.77 0.91
N LYS A 165 13.90 2.08 1.55
CA LYS A 165 13.13 3.33 1.39
C LYS A 165 13.09 4.11 2.69
N MET A 166 13.36 5.43 2.59
CA MET A 166 13.27 6.37 3.70
C MET A 166 12.36 7.56 3.39
N LYS A 167 11.87 8.23 4.43
CA LYS A 167 11.04 9.43 4.29
C LYS A 167 11.89 10.69 4.15
N VAL A 168 11.43 11.58 3.25
CA VAL A 168 11.92 12.95 3.03
C VAL A 168 10.74 13.92 3.02
N GLY A 169 10.95 15.19 2.70
CA GLY A 169 9.88 16.20 2.68
C GLY A 169 9.56 16.74 4.06
N MET A 170 10.49 16.69 5.00
CA MET A 170 10.28 17.07 6.40
C MET A 170 9.61 18.43 6.55
N ASN A 171 8.65 18.50 7.48
CA ASN A 171 7.90 19.71 7.79
C ASN A 171 7.28 20.36 6.54
N PHE A 172 6.55 19.55 5.75
CA PHE A 172 5.94 19.98 4.47
C PHE A 172 6.97 20.57 3.49
N GLY A 173 8.14 19.94 3.42
CA GLY A 173 9.24 20.35 2.53
C GLY A 173 9.98 21.61 2.97
N GLN A 174 9.79 22.10 4.19
CA GLN A 174 10.49 23.30 4.67
C GLN A 174 11.93 23.03 5.11
N GLU A 175 12.31 21.76 5.29
CA GLU A 175 13.60 21.34 5.81
C GLU A 175 14.46 20.61 4.77
N GLU A 176 14.50 21.13 3.52
CA GLU A 176 15.25 20.51 2.41
C GLU A 176 16.70 20.14 2.74
N LYS A 177 17.38 20.97 3.52
CA LYS A 177 18.78 20.71 3.89
C LYS A 177 18.90 19.47 4.79
N GLU A 178 17.94 19.26 5.66
CA GLU A 178 17.91 18.08 6.52
C GLU A 178 17.55 16.83 5.70
N ASP A 179 16.59 16.93 4.77
CA ASP A 179 16.29 15.84 3.83
C ASP A 179 17.54 15.38 3.09
N ILE A 180 18.30 16.32 2.52
CA ILE A 180 19.54 16.04 1.77
C ILE A 180 20.59 15.38 2.69
N LYS A 181 20.78 15.92 3.89
CA LYS A 181 21.74 15.38 4.87
C LYS A 181 21.39 13.94 5.25
N ARG A 182 20.13 13.65 5.49
CA ARG A 182 19.62 12.32 5.84
C ARG A 182 19.83 11.30 4.69
N VAL A 183 19.56 11.71 3.45
CA VAL A 183 19.81 10.86 2.26
C VAL A 183 21.30 10.58 2.10
N ALA A 184 22.14 11.60 2.27
CA ALA A 184 23.59 11.45 2.22
C ALA A 184 24.11 10.46 3.28
N ALA A 185 23.65 10.59 4.52
CA ALA A 185 24.04 9.71 5.62
C ALA A 185 23.65 8.25 5.37
N VAL A 186 22.44 8.00 4.86
CA VAL A 186 22.01 6.64 4.48
C VAL A 186 22.86 6.10 3.34
N ARG A 187 23.09 6.88 2.27
CA ARG A 187 23.91 6.46 1.13
C ARG A 187 25.35 6.11 1.56
N GLU A 188 25.96 6.94 2.40
CA GLU A 188 27.29 6.67 2.94
C GLU A 188 27.33 5.36 3.74
N ALA A 189 26.32 5.11 4.56
CA ALA A 189 26.26 3.95 5.44
C ALA A 189 25.99 2.63 4.71
N VAL A 190 25.09 2.62 3.69
CA VAL A 190 24.71 1.39 3.01
C VAL A 190 25.56 1.09 1.76
N GLY A 191 26.32 2.08 1.26
CA GLY A 191 27.15 1.95 0.05
C GLY A 191 26.37 1.99 -1.25
N ASP A 192 27.08 1.91 -2.39
CA ASP A 192 26.49 2.10 -3.72
C ASP A 192 25.73 0.89 -4.26
N ASP A 193 25.96 -0.30 -3.69
CA ASP A 193 25.30 -1.54 -4.13
C ASP A 193 23.85 -1.65 -3.66
N ILE A 194 23.43 -0.82 -2.70
CA ILE A 194 22.07 -0.80 -2.17
C ILE A 194 21.24 0.24 -2.92
N GLU A 195 20.11 -0.17 -3.47
CA GLU A 195 19.15 0.74 -4.11
C GLU A 195 18.38 1.51 -3.05
N VAL A 196 18.56 2.84 -2.96
CA VAL A 196 17.89 3.70 -1.99
C VAL A 196 16.71 4.42 -2.67
N TYR A 197 15.54 4.35 -2.05
CA TYR A 197 14.34 5.06 -2.44
C TYR A 197 14.01 6.17 -1.45
N VAL A 198 13.36 7.22 -1.91
CA VAL A 198 12.89 8.30 -1.03
C VAL A 198 11.40 8.55 -1.23
N ASP A 199 10.69 8.85 -0.14
CA ASP A 199 9.26 9.11 -0.14
C ASP A 199 8.98 10.46 0.54
N ALA A 200 8.44 11.39 -0.23
CA ALA A 200 8.11 12.74 0.21
C ALA A 200 6.69 12.87 0.79
N ASN A 201 5.87 11.82 0.73
CA ASN A 201 4.49 11.83 1.22
C ASN A 201 3.76 13.15 0.93
N MET A 202 3.80 13.60 -0.32
CA MET A 202 3.18 14.85 -0.81
C MET A 202 3.76 16.16 -0.22
N GLY A 203 4.97 16.09 0.37
CA GLY A 203 5.56 17.21 1.12
C GLY A 203 6.06 18.38 0.28
N TYR A 204 6.28 18.20 -1.04
CA TYR A 204 6.84 19.25 -1.88
C TYR A 204 5.81 19.95 -2.77
N ASN A 205 6.11 21.15 -3.23
CA ASN A 205 5.46 21.74 -4.39
C ASN A 205 6.20 21.32 -5.68
N VAL A 206 5.56 21.54 -6.86
CA VAL A 206 6.09 21.06 -8.15
C VAL A 206 7.53 21.52 -8.42
N LYS A 207 7.82 22.81 -8.27
CA LYS A 207 9.17 23.37 -8.54
C LYS A 207 10.22 22.86 -7.54
N GLN A 208 9.80 22.66 -6.32
CA GLN A 208 10.62 22.10 -5.27
C GLN A 208 10.94 20.62 -5.57
N ALA A 209 9.92 19.81 -5.91
CA ALA A 209 10.09 18.42 -6.29
C ALA A 209 11.09 18.27 -7.45
N ILE A 210 10.95 19.07 -8.52
CA ILE A 210 11.87 19.08 -9.66
C ILE A 210 13.31 19.44 -9.24
N ARG A 211 13.47 20.36 -8.29
CA ARG A 211 14.81 20.71 -7.77
C ARG A 211 15.37 19.55 -6.93
N MET A 212 14.55 18.95 -6.07
CA MET A 212 14.97 17.87 -5.20
C MET A 212 15.34 16.60 -5.98
N THR A 213 14.64 16.27 -7.08
CA THR A 213 15.04 15.12 -7.92
C THR A 213 16.46 15.26 -8.43
N ARG A 214 16.90 16.46 -8.89
CA ARG A 214 18.26 16.70 -9.36
C ARG A 214 19.31 16.53 -8.25
N ILE A 215 18.95 16.89 -7.02
CA ILE A 215 19.84 16.71 -5.87
C ILE A 215 19.92 15.24 -5.46
N PHE A 216 18.79 14.55 -5.44
CA PHE A 216 18.75 13.14 -5.08
C PHE A 216 19.38 12.22 -6.14
N GLU A 217 19.47 12.67 -7.40
CA GLU A 217 20.22 12.00 -8.46
C GLU A 217 21.72 11.89 -8.10
N GLU A 218 22.30 12.91 -7.47
CA GLU A 218 23.70 12.90 -7.01
C GLU A 218 23.97 11.80 -5.96
N TYR A 219 22.91 11.32 -5.28
CA TYR A 219 22.97 10.22 -4.29
C TYR A 219 22.50 8.88 -4.85
N ASN A 220 22.33 8.76 -6.18
CA ASN A 220 21.87 7.55 -6.85
C ASN A 220 20.56 7.00 -6.26
N VAL A 221 19.56 7.88 -6.06
CA VAL A 221 18.23 7.51 -5.59
C VAL A 221 17.46 6.81 -6.70
N GLY A 222 16.89 5.65 -6.40
CA GLY A 222 16.21 4.80 -7.39
C GLY A 222 14.78 5.23 -7.75
N TRP A 223 14.06 5.93 -6.85
CA TRP A 223 12.82 6.67 -7.14
C TRP A 223 12.52 7.75 -6.10
N LEU A 224 11.74 8.74 -6.50
CA LEU A 224 11.07 9.67 -5.60
C LEU A 224 9.57 9.36 -5.57
N GLU A 225 9.06 8.99 -4.38
CA GLU A 225 7.66 8.65 -4.14
C GLU A 225 6.87 9.88 -3.69
N GLU A 226 5.61 9.97 -4.16
CA GLU A 226 4.64 11.03 -3.82
C GLU A 226 5.24 12.44 -3.68
N PRO A 227 5.90 12.99 -4.74
CA PRO A 227 6.59 14.28 -4.63
C PRO A 227 5.64 15.44 -4.29
N VAL A 228 4.42 15.40 -4.81
CA VAL A 228 3.42 16.46 -4.65
C VAL A 228 2.06 15.84 -4.34
N LEU A 229 1.09 16.67 -3.93
CA LEU A 229 -0.27 16.24 -3.58
C LEU A 229 -0.84 15.29 -4.65
N ALA A 230 -1.36 14.13 -4.22
CA ALA A 230 -1.87 13.07 -5.10
C ALA A 230 -2.97 13.55 -6.07
N ASP A 231 -3.81 14.50 -5.66
CA ASP A 231 -4.84 15.11 -6.52
C ASP A 231 -4.28 16.05 -7.59
N ASN A 232 -2.98 16.44 -7.50
CA ASN A 232 -2.33 17.31 -8.49
C ASN A 232 -1.71 16.50 -9.61
N ILE A 233 -2.53 15.77 -10.38
CA ILE A 233 -2.08 14.89 -11.48
C ILE A 233 -1.24 15.65 -12.52
N THR A 234 -1.60 16.91 -12.84
CA THR A 234 -0.83 17.73 -13.78
C THR A 234 0.53 18.12 -13.21
N GLY A 235 0.61 18.38 -11.91
CA GLY A 235 1.87 18.62 -11.21
C GLY A 235 2.75 17.38 -11.15
N LEU A 236 2.17 16.21 -10.87
CA LEU A 236 2.87 14.92 -10.95
C LEU A 236 3.46 14.72 -12.36
N ALA A 237 2.67 14.94 -13.41
CA ALA A 237 3.13 14.82 -14.80
C ALA A 237 4.25 15.83 -15.16
N GLU A 238 4.23 17.05 -14.56
CA GLU A 238 5.32 18.02 -14.74
C GLU A 238 6.61 17.53 -14.06
N VAL A 239 6.52 16.99 -12.85
CA VAL A 239 7.67 16.42 -12.12
C VAL A 239 8.22 15.21 -12.85
N THR A 240 7.38 14.24 -13.22
CA THR A 240 7.78 13.02 -13.97
C THR A 240 8.51 13.34 -15.26
N ARG A 241 8.02 14.33 -16.01
CA ARG A 241 8.69 14.75 -17.27
C ARG A 241 10.04 15.44 -17.06
N ALA A 242 10.21 16.12 -15.93
CA ALA A 242 11.39 16.93 -15.65
C ALA A 242 12.45 16.18 -14.82
N SER A 243 12.17 14.95 -14.40
CA SER A 243 13.01 14.13 -13.54
C SER A 243 13.68 12.99 -14.32
N ASP A 244 14.95 12.76 -14.10
CA ASP A 244 15.67 11.56 -14.54
C ASP A 244 15.52 10.41 -13.50
N ILE A 245 15.18 10.73 -12.23
CA ILE A 245 14.78 9.74 -11.23
C ILE A 245 13.33 9.33 -11.48
N PRO A 246 12.99 8.03 -11.54
CA PRO A 246 11.61 7.56 -11.64
C PRO A 246 10.71 8.14 -10.55
N ILE A 247 9.50 8.53 -10.91
CA ILE A 247 8.48 9.00 -9.99
C ILE A 247 7.52 7.85 -9.69
N ALA A 248 7.37 7.53 -8.39
CA ALA A 248 6.45 6.52 -7.89
C ALA A 248 5.28 7.17 -7.16
N THR A 249 4.05 6.73 -7.44
CA THR A 249 2.86 7.18 -6.71
C THR A 249 1.66 6.28 -6.94
N GLY A 250 0.63 6.42 -6.10
CA GLY A 250 -0.62 5.69 -6.26
C GLY A 250 -1.22 5.19 -4.95
N GLU A 251 -0.50 5.22 -3.84
CA GLU A 251 -1.03 4.77 -2.54
C GLU A 251 -2.28 5.55 -2.09
N ASN A 252 -2.38 6.80 -2.47
CA ASN A 252 -3.52 7.67 -2.18
C ASN A 252 -4.54 7.77 -3.33
N GLU A 253 -4.41 6.93 -4.37
CA GLU A 253 -5.39 6.87 -5.46
C GLU A 253 -6.38 5.70 -5.26
N TYR A 254 -7.57 5.86 -5.81
CA TYR A 254 -8.70 4.96 -5.62
C TYR A 254 -9.26 4.50 -6.96
N THR A 255 -9.54 3.20 -7.05
CA THR A 255 -10.14 2.51 -8.19
C THR A 255 -9.36 2.64 -9.50
N ARG A 256 -9.60 1.74 -10.45
CA ARG A 256 -9.07 1.84 -11.83
C ARG A 256 -9.38 3.17 -12.51
N HIS A 257 -10.43 3.87 -12.06
CA HIS A 257 -10.82 5.15 -12.67
C HIS A 257 -9.85 6.28 -12.34
N GLY A 258 -9.40 6.38 -11.08
CA GLY A 258 -8.37 7.33 -10.69
C GLY A 258 -7.00 6.95 -11.25
N PHE A 259 -6.63 5.67 -11.20
CA PHE A 259 -5.38 5.18 -11.82
C PHE A 259 -5.35 5.39 -13.34
N LYS A 260 -6.48 5.27 -14.04
CA LYS A 260 -6.57 5.63 -15.44
C LYS A 260 -6.18 7.08 -15.69
N GLU A 261 -6.68 8.01 -14.87
CA GLU A 261 -6.34 9.44 -15.02
C GLU A 261 -4.85 9.68 -14.71
N LEU A 262 -4.31 9.07 -13.66
CA LEU A 262 -2.90 9.15 -13.29
C LEU A 262 -1.99 8.66 -14.45
N ILE A 263 -2.26 7.47 -14.96
CA ILE A 263 -1.47 6.80 -16.00
C ILE A 263 -1.60 7.54 -17.35
N ALA A 264 -2.81 7.89 -17.76
CA ALA A 264 -3.04 8.56 -19.03
C ALA A 264 -2.37 9.95 -19.11
N ASN A 265 -2.24 10.63 -17.97
CA ASN A 265 -1.53 11.91 -17.87
C ASN A 265 -0.02 11.75 -17.64
N ARG A 266 0.50 10.53 -17.58
CA ARG A 266 1.92 10.24 -17.28
C ARG A 266 2.36 10.87 -15.95
N GLY A 267 1.54 10.73 -14.94
CA GLY A 267 1.79 11.27 -13.59
C GLY A 267 2.74 10.40 -12.76
N ALA A 268 3.15 9.23 -13.26
CA ALA A 268 4.10 8.35 -12.59
C ALA A 268 4.80 7.42 -13.59
N ASP A 269 5.99 6.93 -13.21
CA ASP A 269 6.76 5.88 -13.89
C ASP A 269 6.54 4.51 -13.21
N ILE A 270 6.22 4.53 -11.90
CA ILE A 270 5.96 3.34 -11.08
C ILE A 270 4.61 3.54 -10.38
N ILE A 271 3.74 2.56 -10.50
CA ILE A 271 2.37 2.60 -9.95
C ILE A 271 2.32 1.86 -8.62
N GLN A 272 1.79 2.51 -7.57
CA GLN A 272 1.81 2.01 -6.20
C GLN A 272 0.40 1.81 -5.62
N PRO A 273 -0.41 0.85 -6.14
CA PRO A 273 -1.75 0.63 -5.60
C PRO A 273 -1.70 -0.02 -4.21
N ASP A 274 -2.48 0.50 -3.28
CA ASP A 274 -2.73 -0.10 -1.97
C ASP A 274 -4.02 -0.92 -2.01
N VAL A 275 -3.96 -2.21 -1.71
CA VAL A 275 -5.12 -3.12 -1.79
C VAL A 275 -6.25 -2.71 -0.85
N ALA A 276 -5.93 -2.09 0.31
CA ALA A 276 -6.93 -1.59 1.26
C ALA A 276 -7.57 -0.26 0.84
N ARG A 277 -6.99 0.43 -0.16
CA ARG A 277 -7.49 1.74 -0.63
C ARG A 277 -8.05 1.68 -2.04
N VAL A 278 -7.41 0.93 -2.94
CA VAL A 278 -7.79 0.89 -4.36
C VAL A 278 -9.17 0.28 -4.62
N GLY A 279 -9.68 -0.54 -3.70
CA GLY A 279 -10.96 -1.23 -3.83
C GLY A 279 -10.84 -2.75 -3.73
N GLY A 280 -9.83 -3.25 -3.03
CA GLY A 280 -9.58 -4.67 -2.79
C GLY A 280 -8.83 -5.38 -3.92
N VAL A 281 -8.76 -6.69 -3.83
CA VAL A 281 -8.08 -7.57 -4.80
C VAL A 281 -8.67 -7.41 -6.20
N THR A 282 -9.99 -7.40 -6.30
CA THR A 282 -10.74 -7.27 -7.56
C THR A 282 -10.31 -6.04 -8.36
N GLU A 283 -10.20 -4.89 -7.71
CA GLU A 283 -9.86 -3.64 -8.38
C GLU A 283 -8.35 -3.48 -8.57
N TRP A 284 -7.56 -3.97 -7.61
CA TRP A 284 -6.10 -3.97 -7.67
C TRP A 284 -5.58 -4.73 -8.92
N MET A 285 -6.13 -5.91 -9.21
CA MET A 285 -5.76 -6.70 -10.39
C MET A 285 -6.09 -5.98 -11.70
N LYS A 286 -7.19 -5.21 -11.74
CA LYS A 286 -7.54 -4.37 -12.89
C LYS A 286 -6.56 -3.21 -13.07
N VAL A 287 -6.10 -2.61 -11.96
CA VAL A 287 -5.07 -1.55 -11.97
C VAL A 287 -3.73 -2.10 -12.45
N ALA A 288 -3.32 -3.29 -11.98
CA ALA A 288 -2.10 -3.93 -12.45
C ALA A 288 -2.12 -4.19 -13.97
N SER A 289 -3.23 -4.74 -14.47
CA SER A 289 -3.41 -4.98 -15.91
C SER A 289 -3.46 -3.67 -16.73
N LEU A 290 -4.05 -2.61 -16.17
CA LEU A 290 -4.06 -1.30 -16.80
C LEU A 290 -2.63 -0.74 -16.89
N ALA A 291 -1.85 -0.78 -15.81
CA ALA A 291 -0.45 -0.33 -15.78
C ALA A 291 0.41 -1.12 -16.78
N ASP A 292 0.25 -2.45 -16.83
CA ASP A 292 0.95 -3.32 -17.79
C ASP A 292 0.70 -2.89 -19.25
N SER A 293 -0.53 -2.56 -19.60
CA SER A 293 -0.88 -2.11 -20.95
C SER A 293 -0.22 -0.79 -21.37
N PHE A 294 0.31 -0.02 -20.40
CA PHE A 294 1.11 1.18 -20.63
C PHE A 294 2.61 0.96 -20.42
N GLY A 295 3.04 -0.28 -20.17
CA GLY A 295 4.43 -0.63 -19.91
C GLY A 295 4.95 -0.16 -18.54
N LEU A 296 4.05 0.10 -17.57
CA LEU A 296 4.40 0.58 -16.24
C LEU A 296 4.48 -0.57 -15.24
N GLN A 297 5.44 -0.46 -14.32
CA GLN A 297 5.65 -1.45 -13.27
C GLN A 297 4.81 -1.14 -12.03
N ILE A 298 4.54 -2.19 -11.24
CA ILE A 298 3.84 -2.13 -9.96
C ILE A 298 4.85 -2.29 -8.81
N ALA A 299 4.77 -1.39 -7.82
CA ALA A 299 5.43 -1.50 -6.52
C ALA A 299 4.39 -1.14 -5.44
N PRO A 300 3.57 -2.07 -4.95
CA PRO A 300 2.42 -1.76 -4.11
C PRO A 300 2.82 -1.18 -2.76
N HIS A 301 1.96 -0.31 -2.20
CA HIS A 301 2.11 0.28 -0.88
C HIS A 301 1.54 -0.61 0.22
N GLY A 302 2.31 -0.82 1.29
CA GLY A 302 1.83 -1.44 2.54
C GLY A 302 1.33 -2.89 2.39
N ILE A 303 0.79 -3.43 3.44
CA ILE A 303 0.09 -4.73 3.55
C ILE A 303 0.76 -5.86 2.74
N PRO A 304 2.05 -6.17 2.99
CA PRO A 304 2.76 -7.21 2.24
C PRO A 304 2.08 -8.57 2.30
N GLU A 305 1.34 -8.86 3.37
CA GLU A 305 0.64 -10.14 3.58
C GLU A 305 -0.40 -10.42 2.49
N VAL A 306 -1.03 -9.39 1.94
CA VAL A 306 -1.97 -9.53 0.83
C VAL A 306 -1.25 -9.32 -0.50
N HIS A 307 -0.40 -8.28 -0.59
CA HIS A 307 0.28 -7.93 -1.83
C HIS A 307 1.19 -9.02 -2.37
N LEU A 308 1.83 -9.82 -1.50
CA LEU A 308 2.62 -10.99 -1.93
C LEU A 308 1.81 -11.91 -2.85
N HIS A 309 0.57 -12.23 -2.48
CA HIS A 309 -0.30 -13.08 -3.29
C HIS A 309 -0.62 -12.46 -4.66
N LEU A 310 -0.87 -11.15 -4.70
CA LEU A 310 -1.23 -10.43 -5.92
C LEU A 310 -0.02 -10.28 -6.83
N CYS A 311 1.10 -9.89 -6.25
CA CYS A 311 2.35 -9.67 -6.96
C CYS A 311 2.94 -10.92 -7.62
N MET A 312 2.70 -12.09 -7.04
CA MET A 312 3.08 -13.37 -7.67
C MET A 312 2.32 -13.63 -8.97
N ALA A 313 1.18 -12.97 -9.20
CA ALA A 313 0.28 -13.25 -10.33
C ALA A 313 0.29 -12.17 -11.44
N ILE A 314 1.17 -11.16 -11.38
CA ILE A 314 1.22 -10.09 -12.37
C ILE A 314 2.57 -10.04 -13.10
N PRO A 315 2.59 -9.76 -14.42
CA PRO A 315 3.84 -9.74 -15.20
C PRO A 315 4.73 -8.53 -14.95
N ASN A 316 4.14 -7.41 -14.50
CA ASN A 316 4.78 -6.11 -14.39
C ASN A 316 5.18 -5.73 -12.95
N LEU A 317 5.44 -6.73 -12.10
CA LEU A 317 5.97 -6.48 -10.76
C LEU A 317 7.37 -5.87 -10.80
N LYS A 318 7.59 -4.81 -10.01
CA LYS A 318 8.92 -4.26 -9.70
C LYS A 318 9.44 -4.82 -8.37
N VAL A 319 8.73 -4.56 -7.27
CA VAL A 319 9.18 -4.91 -5.92
C VAL A 319 8.01 -4.74 -4.93
N VAL A 320 8.03 -5.44 -3.80
CA VAL A 320 7.02 -5.33 -2.73
C VAL A 320 7.59 -4.62 -1.51
N GLU A 321 6.80 -3.77 -0.88
CA GLU A 321 7.14 -3.04 0.33
C GLU A 321 7.10 -3.95 1.57
N TYR A 322 8.14 -3.86 2.42
CA TYR A 322 8.23 -4.57 3.69
C TYR A 322 8.60 -3.62 4.83
N PHE A 323 7.85 -3.65 5.92
CA PHE A 323 8.13 -2.91 7.15
C PHE A 323 8.61 -3.86 8.24
N ASP A 324 9.74 -3.56 8.88
CA ASP A 324 10.17 -4.31 10.04
C ASP A 324 9.23 -4.06 11.24
N GLY A 325 8.86 -5.14 11.92
CA GLY A 325 7.83 -5.06 12.97
C GLY A 325 6.41 -4.86 12.46
N GLY A 326 6.23 -4.86 11.15
CA GLY A 326 5.05 -5.02 10.29
C GLY A 326 3.75 -4.33 10.69
N TRP A 327 3.03 -3.85 9.70
CA TRP A 327 1.58 -3.64 9.77
C TRP A 327 0.86 -4.95 10.13
N GLY A 328 1.55 -6.11 9.95
CA GLY A 328 1.02 -7.45 9.95
C GLY A 328 1.24 -8.30 11.20
N ARG A 329 2.02 -7.91 12.21
CA ARG A 329 2.21 -8.77 13.40
C ARG A 329 0.89 -9.15 14.07
N VAL A 330 -0.10 -8.27 14.05
CA VAL A 330 -1.45 -8.57 14.54
C VAL A 330 -2.25 -9.34 13.49
N ALA A 331 -2.07 -9.05 12.19
CA ALA A 331 -2.77 -9.71 11.10
C ALA A 331 -2.37 -11.19 10.95
N VAL A 332 -1.08 -11.50 11.00
CA VAL A 332 -0.56 -12.88 10.85
C VAL A 332 -1.08 -13.83 11.95
N SER A 333 -1.36 -13.31 13.15
CA SER A 333 -1.94 -14.12 14.22
C SER A 333 -3.41 -14.48 14.02
N TYR A 334 -4.13 -13.73 13.17
CA TYR A 334 -5.57 -13.90 12.94
C TYR A 334 -5.92 -14.43 11.55
N THR A 335 -5.04 -14.29 10.58
CA THR A 335 -5.27 -14.80 9.24
C THR A 335 -4.57 -16.15 9.07
N HIS A 336 -5.30 -17.18 8.69
CA HIS A 336 -4.74 -18.37 8.05
C HIS A 336 -4.34 -18.07 6.59
N LEU A 337 -3.91 -16.83 6.31
CA LEU A 337 -3.05 -16.54 5.18
C LEU A 337 -1.77 -17.32 5.46
N THR A 338 -1.75 -18.59 5.06
CA THR A 338 -0.52 -19.36 4.97
C THR A 338 0.34 -18.64 3.95
N LEU A 339 1.09 -17.65 4.42
CA LEU A 339 2.12 -17.01 3.64
C LEU A 339 3.01 -18.10 3.11
N PRO A 340 3.19 -18.23 1.81
CA PRO A 340 4.37 -18.92 1.34
C PRO A 340 5.55 -18.19 1.96
N THR A 341 6.39 -18.89 2.69
CA THR A 341 7.69 -18.40 3.19
C THR A 341 8.59 -18.19 1.98
N ILE A 342 8.34 -17.14 1.19
CA ILE A 342 9.06 -16.95 -0.08
C ILE A 342 9.36 -15.47 -0.22
N TYR A 343 10.27 -15.00 0.66
CA TYR A 343 11.03 -13.80 0.38
C TYR A 343 12.31 -14.21 -0.34
N SER A 344 12.55 -13.74 -1.56
CA SER A 344 13.92 -13.63 -2.05
C SER A 344 14.46 -12.29 -1.55
N VAL A 345 15.30 -12.35 -0.55
CA VAL A 345 16.08 -11.22 -0.05
C VAL A 345 17.15 -10.90 -1.05
#